data_faa6e7a6b1c9c941e6c4401d09beb577
#
_entry.id   faa6e7a6b1c9c941e6c4401d09beb577
#
_cell.length_a   1.000
_cell.length_b   1.000
_cell.length_c   1.000
_cell.angle_alpha   90.00
_cell.angle_beta   90.00
_cell.angle_gamma   90.00
#
_symmetry.space_group_name_H-M   'P 1'
#
loop_
_entity.id
_entity.type
_entity.pdbx_description
1 polymer ?
#
loop_
_entity_poly.entity_id
_entity_poly.type
_entity_poly.pdbx_seq_one_letter_code
_entity_poly.pdbx_strand_id
1 'polypeptide(L)'
;GSDPNCTNQPAEISGMFIALEGQLLVTGDWSALEMRLNGLVTGDPTMIQLFKDYDEGKGLKPHIVNASRIFGIPATKDLDEKYPHMYRAAKVFAYLISYGGGPKACFDKMMDEMPDMDWDTFLICFNRYRAAYPKFFQNQLETVLLATKQQYLDTPISKRRVYYWEDARGGHDGGEVISSEAESIQNMR
;
A
#
# COMPACT_ATOMS: atom_id res chain seq x y z
N GLY A 1 14.65 -14.29 -19.33
CA GLY A 1 14.83 -12.87 -19.14
C GLY A 1 13.50 -12.19 -19.04
N SER A 2 13.26 -11.41 -18.01
CA SER A 2 12.08 -10.54 -17.94
C SER A 2 12.25 -9.43 -18.96
N ASP A 3 11.27 -9.22 -19.81
CA ASP A 3 11.22 -8.07 -20.68
C ASP A 3 11.32 -6.78 -19.85
N PRO A 4 12.03 -5.75 -20.32
CA PRO A 4 12.13 -4.50 -19.59
C PRO A 4 10.74 -3.90 -19.39
N ASN A 5 10.37 -3.65 -18.13
CA ASN A 5 9.10 -3.01 -17.80
C ASN A 5 9.17 -1.51 -18.17
N CYS A 6 8.67 -1.18 -19.34
CA CYS A 6 8.70 0.20 -19.85
C CYS A 6 7.88 1.20 -19.03
N THR A 7 6.94 0.70 -18.19
CA THR A 7 6.09 1.57 -17.37
C THR A 7 6.76 2.08 -16.09
N ASN A 8 7.82 1.40 -15.62
CA ASN A 8 8.53 1.73 -14.39
C ASN A 8 9.94 2.29 -14.66
N GLN A 9 10.12 2.98 -15.77
CA GLN A 9 11.39 3.60 -16.09
C GLN A 9 11.54 4.99 -15.45
N PRO A 10 12.76 5.39 -15.04
CA PRO A 10 13.03 6.76 -14.62
C PRO A 10 12.59 7.78 -15.67
N ALA A 11 12.20 8.97 -15.22
CA ALA A 11 11.71 10.03 -16.11
C ALA A 11 12.70 10.40 -17.23
N GLU A 12 14.00 10.34 -16.92
CA GLU A 12 15.09 10.61 -17.85
C GLU A 12 15.13 9.60 -19.01
N ILE A 13 14.74 8.35 -18.75
CA ILE A 13 14.71 7.27 -19.75
C ILE A 13 13.38 7.26 -20.49
N SER A 14 12.29 7.69 -19.86
CA SER A 14 10.95 7.68 -20.46
C SER A 14 10.88 8.44 -21.80
N GLY A 15 11.64 9.51 -21.93
CA GLY A 15 11.75 10.30 -23.17
C GLY A 15 12.45 9.58 -24.35
N MET A 16 13.10 8.43 -24.10
CA MET A 16 13.73 7.61 -25.14
C MET A 16 12.73 6.72 -25.88
N PHE A 17 11.54 6.50 -25.30
CA PHE A 17 10.47 5.75 -25.95
C PHE A 17 9.74 6.68 -26.91
N ILE A 18 9.96 6.50 -28.20
CA ILE A 18 9.32 7.26 -29.27
C ILE A 18 8.45 6.35 -30.11
N ALA A 19 7.33 6.86 -30.61
CA ALA A 19 6.51 6.16 -31.57
C ALA A 19 7.21 6.11 -32.94
N LEU A 20 6.95 5.06 -33.70
CA LEU A 20 7.38 5.01 -35.09
C LEU A 20 6.64 6.09 -35.91
N GLU A 21 7.21 6.43 -37.10
CA GLU A 21 6.59 7.40 -37.98
C GLU A 21 5.15 7.01 -38.33
N GLY A 22 4.22 7.93 -38.18
CA GLY A 22 2.80 7.71 -38.38
C GLY A 22 2.07 6.99 -37.25
N GLN A 23 2.75 6.69 -36.11
CA GLN A 23 2.17 6.07 -34.93
C GLN A 23 2.17 7.01 -33.74
N LEU A 24 1.32 6.69 -32.74
CA LEU A 24 1.27 7.41 -31.45
C LEU A 24 1.62 6.43 -30.33
N LEU A 25 2.40 6.87 -29.36
CA LEU A 25 2.61 6.15 -28.10
C LEU A 25 1.52 6.61 -27.14
N VAL A 26 0.68 5.68 -26.70
CA VAL A 26 -0.36 5.95 -25.69
C VAL A 26 0.08 5.32 -24.38
N THR A 27 0.15 6.13 -23.33
CA THR A 27 0.44 5.67 -21.97
C THR A 27 -0.77 5.95 -21.09
N GLY A 28 -1.10 5.02 -20.20
CA GLY A 28 -2.18 5.18 -19.24
C GLY A 28 -1.85 4.43 -17.95
N ASP A 29 -2.17 5.06 -16.82
CA ASP A 29 -2.03 4.46 -15.50
C ASP A 29 -3.30 4.70 -14.68
N TRP A 30 -3.67 3.72 -13.85
CA TRP A 30 -4.81 3.82 -12.96
C TRP A 30 -4.40 4.55 -11.68
N SER A 31 -5.06 5.66 -11.39
CA SER A 31 -4.79 6.43 -10.18
C SER A 31 -5.07 5.61 -8.91
N ALA A 32 -3.99 5.28 -8.17
CA ALA A 32 -4.02 4.57 -6.88
C ALA A 32 -4.84 3.27 -6.93
N LEU A 33 -4.64 2.44 -7.97
CA LEU A 33 -5.42 1.23 -8.22
C LEU A 33 -5.46 0.29 -7.02
N GLU A 34 -4.31 0.04 -6.39
CA GLU A 34 -4.20 -0.89 -5.26
C GLU A 34 -5.09 -0.45 -4.08
N MET A 35 -5.07 0.83 -3.75
CA MET A 35 -5.92 1.36 -2.67
C MET A 35 -7.41 1.29 -3.02
N ARG A 36 -7.77 1.50 -4.29
CA ARG A 36 -9.16 1.35 -4.75
C ARG A 36 -9.63 -0.09 -4.61
N LEU A 37 -8.78 -1.05 -5.03
CA LEU A 37 -9.05 -2.47 -4.88
C LEU A 37 -9.14 -2.87 -3.40
N ASN A 38 -8.25 -2.36 -2.56
CA ASN A 38 -8.32 -2.59 -1.11
C ASN A 38 -9.64 -2.08 -0.53
N GLY A 39 -10.06 -0.86 -0.86
CA GLY A 39 -11.34 -0.33 -0.43
C GLY A 39 -12.52 -1.20 -0.89
N LEU A 40 -12.50 -1.65 -2.14
CA LEU A 40 -13.54 -2.51 -2.70
C LEU A 40 -13.59 -3.89 -2.02
N VAL A 41 -12.45 -4.56 -1.90
CA VAL A 41 -12.34 -5.93 -1.37
C VAL A 41 -12.66 -5.99 0.12
N THR A 42 -12.13 -5.05 0.89
CA THR A 42 -12.33 -5.01 2.35
C THR A 42 -13.64 -4.33 2.75
N GLY A 43 -14.23 -3.55 1.85
CA GLY A 43 -15.39 -2.72 2.14
C GLY A 43 -15.11 -1.65 3.21
N ASP A 44 -13.86 -1.16 3.32
CA ASP A 44 -13.52 -0.09 4.26
C ASP A 44 -14.22 1.21 3.87
N PRO A 45 -15.12 1.73 4.71
CA PRO A 45 -15.94 2.88 4.34
C PRO A 45 -15.14 4.16 4.18
N THR A 46 -14.06 4.31 4.95
CA THR A 46 -13.20 5.50 4.89
C THR A 46 -12.41 5.51 3.58
N MET A 47 -11.92 4.35 3.15
CA MET A 47 -11.22 4.20 1.88
C MET A 47 -12.15 4.42 0.69
N ILE A 48 -13.34 3.84 0.72
CA ILE A 48 -14.37 4.01 -0.32
C ILE A 48 -14.77 5.48 -0.43
N GLN A 49 -15.05 6.15 0.69
CA GLN A 49 -15.47 7.56 0.70
C GLN A 49 -14.36 8.48 0.17
N LEU A 50 -13.09 8.21 0.54
CA LEU A 50 -11.94 8.95 0.05
C LEU A 50 -11.90 9.00 -1.49
N PHE A 51 -12.12 7.86 -2.14
CA PHE A 51 -12.10 7.79 -3.60
C PHE A 51 -13.35 8.40 -4.24
N LYS A 52 -14.53 8.23 -3.63
CA LYS A 52 -15.75 8.90 -4.09
C LYS A 52 -15.60 10.41 -4.09
N ASP A 53 -15.11 10.97 -2.99
CA ASP A 53 -14.91 12.41 -2.87
C ASP A 53 -13.90 12.93 -3.90
N TYR A 54 -12.81 12.17 -4.13
CA TYR A 54 -11.81 12.52 -5.13
C TYR A 54 -12.38 12.47 -6.57
N ASP A 55 -13.08 11.41 -6.93
CA ASP A 55 -13.64 11.21 -8.26
C ASP A 55 -14.75 12.23 -8.58
N GLU A 56 -15.49 12.68 -7.56
CA GLU A 56 -16.50 13.74 -7.67
C GLU A 56 -15.90 15.17 -7.64
N GLY A 57 -14.59 15.29 -7.54
CA GLY A 57 -13.89 16.59 -7.46
C GLY A 57 -14.11 17.35 -6.14
N LYS A 58 -14.67 16.69 -5.11
CA LYS A 58 -14.94 17.27 -3.78
C LYS A 58 -13.76 17.08 -2.82
N GLY A 59 -12.91 16.07 -3.07
CA GLY A 59 -11.79 15.70 -2.22
C GLY A 59 -10.43 16.00 -2.81
N LEU A 60 -9.41 15.88 -1.97
CA LEU A 60 -8.00 15.98 -2.36
C LEU A 60 -7.50 14.65 -2.94
N LYS A 61 -6.34 14.68 -3.62
CA LYS A 61 -5.64 13.47 -4.08
C LYS A 61 -5.51 12.46 -2.91
N PRO A 62 -5.83 11.16 -3.09
CA PRO A 62 -5.79 10.17 -2.01
C PRO A 62 -4.46 10.12 -1.26
N HIS A 63 -3.33 10.24 -1.95
CA HIS A 63 -2.02 10.26 -1.30
C HIS A 63 -1.76 11.51 -0.45
N ILE A 64 -2.36 12.66 -0.77
CA ILE A 64 -2.32 13.87 0.08
C ILE A 64 -3.08 13.61 1.39
N VAL A 65 -4.27 13.02 1.30
CA VAL A 65 -5.07 12.70 2.48
C VAL A 65 -4.35 11.66 3.36
N ASN A 66 -3.69 10.67 2.74
CA ASN A 66 -2.90 9.69 3.48
C ASN A 66 -1.69 10.32 4.16
N ALA A 67 -0.94 11.17 3.48
CA ALA A 67 0.19 11.89 4.10
C ALA A 67 -0.27 12.72 5.30
N SER A 68 -1.38 13.43 5.15
CA SER A 68 -2.00 14.18 6.24
C SER A 68 -2.34 13.29 7.45
N ARG A 69 -2.96 12.14 7.21
CA ARG A 69 -3.35 11.18 8.27
C ARG A 69 -2.14 10.56 8.95
N ILE A 70 -1.15 10.12 8.17
CA ILE A 70 0.06 9.46 8.68
C ILE A 70 0.85 10.43 9.56
N PHE A 71 1.15 11.62 9.05
CA PHE A 71 2.01 12.58 9.73
C PHE A 71 1.26 13.54 10.67
N GLY A 72 -0.07 13.55 10.65
CA GLY A 72 -0.88 14.45 11.48
C GLY A 72 -0.75 15.92 11.07
N ILE A 73 -0.54 16.18 9.79
CA ILE A 73 -0.43 17.54 9.22
C ILE A 73 -1.71 17.89 8.45
N PRO A 74 -2.03 19.19 8.26
CA PRO A 74 -3.20 19.60 7.50
C PRO A 74 -3.17 19.10 6.04
N ALA A 75 -4.30 18.57 5.57
CA ALA A 75 -4.46 18.19 4.17
C ALA A 75 -4.69 19.45 3.32
N THR A 76 -3.70 19.86 2.55
CA THR A 76 -3.77 21.00 1.64
C THR A 76 -3.42 20.57 0.22
N LYS A 77 -3.92 21.32 -0.80
CA LYS A 77 -3.69 20.95 -2.22
C LYS A 77 -2.22 20.94 -2.61
N ASP A 78 -1.43 21.75 -1.93
CA ASP A 78 0.01 21.97 -2.13
C ASP A 78 0.89 21.13 -1.20
N LEU A 79 0.33 20.14 -0.50
CA LEU A 79 1.06 19.30 0.47
C LEU A 79 2.23 18.56 -0.19
N ASP A 80 2.03 18.07 -1.41
CA ASP A 80 3.06 17.35 -2.18
C ASP A 80 4.24 18.27 -2.58
N GLU A 81 4.00 19.57 -2.77
CA GLU A 81 5.04 20.58 -3.03
C GLU A 81 5.71 21.05 -1.73
N LYS A 82 4.91 21.24 -0.68
CA LYS A 82 5.36 21.82 0.60
C LYS A 82 6.13 20.80 1.46
N TYR A 83 5.72 19.53 1.40
CA TYR A 83 6.31 18.43 2.17
C TYR A 83 6.60 17.22 1.27
N PRO A 84 7.48 17.35 0.25
CA PRO A 84 7.67 16.32 -0.78
C PRO A 84 8.18 14.98 -0.21
N HIS A 85 9.03 15.00 0.83
CA HIS A 85 9.51 13.78 1.48
C HIS A 85 8.40 13.05 2.22
N MET A 86 7.58 13.77 3.00
CA MET A 86 6.43 13.17 3.69
C MET A 86 5.41 12.59 2.71
N TYR A 87 5.16 13.29 1.60
CA TYR A 87 4.27 12.80 0.57
C TYR A 87 4.77 11.51 -0.07
N ARG A 88 6.07 11.45 -0.44
CA ARG A 88 6.68 10.23 -1.00
C ARG A 88 6.69 9.09 0.03
N ALA A 89 7.11 9.36 1.26
CA ALA A 89 7.10 8.39 2.35
C ALA A 89 5.69 7.81 2.57
N ALA A 90 4.65 8.66 2.63
CA ALA A 90 3.27 8.21 2.78
C ALA A 90 2.79 7.34 1.60
N LYS A 91 3.21 7.67 0.37
CA LYS A 91 2.88 6.89 -0.82
C LYS A 91 3.51 5.49 -0.76
N VAL A 92 4.81 5.42 -0.46
CA VAL A 92 5.54 4.16 -0.31
C VAL A 92 4.98 3.33 0.83
N PHE A 93 4.70 3.95 1.96
CA PHE A 93 4.08 3.32 3.12
C PHE A 93 2.73 2.68 2.79
N ALA A 94 1.80 3.44 2.21
CA ALA A 94 0.48 2.93 1.83
C ALA A 94 0.59 1.76 0.83
N TYR A 95 1.56 1.82 -0.07
CA TYR A 95 1.84 0.77 -1.05
C TYR A 95 2.31 -0.53 -0.36
N LEU A 96 3.32 -0.44 0.50
CA LEU A 96 3.85 -1.59 1.24
C LEU A 96 2.78 -2.26 2.09
N ILE A 97 1.99 -1.48 2.84
CA ILE A 97 0.88 -2.01 3.63
C ILE A 97 -0.15 -2.72 2.74
N SER A 98 -0.42 -2.22 1.54
CA SER A 98 -1.35 -2.86 0.59
C SER A 98 -0.88 -4.25 0.17
N TYR A 99 0.42 -4.48 0.13
CA TYR A 99 1.03 -5.78 -0.18
C TYR A 99 1.34 -6.62 1.06
N GLY A 100 0.84 -6.26 2.23
CA GLY A 100 1.02 -7.02 3.46
C GLY A 100 2.35 -6.74 4.17
N GLY A 101 3.03 -5.65 3.83
CA GLY A 101 4.26 -5.25 4.52
C GLY A 101 3.99 -4.91 5.99
N GLY A 102 4.73 -5.56 6.90
CA GLY A 102 4.64 -5.31 8.32
C GLY A 102 5.32 -4.01 8.76
N PRO A 103 5.19 -3.63 10.05
CA PRO A 103 5.74 -2.38 10.59
C PRO A 103 7.23 -2.22 10.31
N LYS A 104 8.03 -3.29 10.48
CA LYS A 104 9.49 -3.23 10.27
C LYS A 104 9.85 -2.93 8.82
N ALA A 105 9.22 -3.64 7.86
CA ALA A 105 9.45 -3.42 6.43
C ALA A 105 9.05 -2.01 6.00
N CYS A 106 7.94 -1.50 6.55
CA CYS A 106 7.48 -0.14 6.31
C CYS A 106 8.44 0.90 6.87
N PHE A 107 8.96 0.68 8.08
CA PHE A 107 9.94 1.56 8.71
C PHE A 107 11.22 1.63 7.89
N ASP A 108 11.82 0.48 7.57
CA ASP A 108 13.06 0.41 6.80
C ASP A 108 12.93 1.14 5.47
N LYS A 109 11.78 1.02 4.81
CA LYS A 109 11.56 1.69 3.53
C LYS A 109 11.26 3.18 3.66
N MET A 110 10.61 3.61 4.75
CA MET A 110 10.38 5.03 5.01
C MET A 110 11.68 5.77 5.32
N MET A 111 12.70 5.10 5.87
CA MET A 111 14.02 5.68 6.11
C MET A 111 14.71 6.17 4.84
N ASP A 112 14.38 5.63 3.66
CA ASP A 112 14.90 6.14 2.38
C ASP A 112 14.46 7.58 2.10
N GLU A 113 13.28 7.97 2.55
CA GLU A 113 12.71 9.31 2.35
C GLU A 113 12.86 10.21 3.59
N MET A 114 12.95 9.61 4.77
CA MET A 114 12.99 10.29 6.08
C MET A 114 14.02 9.65 7.01
N PRO A 115 15.33 9.82 6.73
CA PRO A 115 16.41 9.14 7.46
C PRO A 115 16.50 9.51 8.95
N ASP A 116 15.96 10.64 9.36
CA ASP A 116 15.95 11.09 10.76
C ASP A 116 14.74 10.59 11.57
N MET A 117 13.87 9.75 10.95
CA MET A 117 12.70 9.21 11.66
C MET A 117 13.14 8.12 12.63
N ASP A 118 12.79 8.27 13.91
CA ASP A 118 12.94 7.19 14.89
C ASP A 118 11.76 6.20 14.86
N TRP A 119 11.98 5.05 15.50
CA TRP A 119 10.98 3.97 15.56
C TRP A 119 9.69 4.38 16.26
N ASP A 120 9.78 5.17 17.33
CA ASP A 120 8.61 5.58 18.12
C ASP A 120 7.72 6.54 17.31
N THR A 121 8.35 7.50 16.64
CA THR A 121 7.65 8.40 15.70
C THR A 121 7.00 7.62 14.55
N PHE A 122 7.71 6.63 14.01
CA PHE A 122 7.15 5.75 12.99
C PHE A 122 5.92 5.00 13.50
N LEU A 123 5.97 4.42 14.71
CA LEU A 123 4.83 3.70 15.29
C LEU A 123 3.60 4.62 15.48
N ILE A 124 3.81 5.89 15.83
CA ILE A 124 2.71 6.87 15.88
C ILE A 124 2.08 7.04 14.48
N CYS A 125 2.91 7.18 13.45
CA CYS A 125 2.45 7.30 12.05
C CYS A 125 1.69 6.04 11.60
N PHE A 126 2.24 4.86 11.90
CA PHE A 126 1.63 3.57 11.59
C PHE A 126 0.26 3.42 12.26
N ASN A 127 0.16 3.73 13.55
CA ASN A 127 -1.08 3.64 14.30
C ASN A 127 -2.15 4.63 13.81
N ARG A 128 -1.76 5.84 13.40
CA ARG A 128 -2.68 6.80 12.77
C ARG A 128 -3.27 6.26 11.48
N TYR A 129 -2.45 5.66 10.62
CA TYR A 129 -2.92 5.04 9.38
C TYR A 129 -3.85 3.86 9.66
N ARG A 130 -3.47 2.98 10.61
CA ARG A 130 -4.29 1.86 11.05
C ARG A 130 -5.65 2.31 11.61
N ALA A 131 -5.67 3.36 12.42
CA ALA A 131 -6.90 3.93 12.96
C ALA A 131 -7.79 4.56 11.87
N ALA A 132 -7.19 5.08 10.81
CA ALA A 132 -7.95 5.65 9.68
C ALA A 132 -8.65 4.59 8.81
N TYR A 133 -8.08 3.36 8.74
CA TYR A 133 -8.58 2.27 7.90
C TYR A 133 -8.75 0.95 8.69
N PRO A 134 -9.60 0.93 9.73
CA PRO A 134 -9.67 -0.20 10.65
C PRO A 134 -10.17 -1.48 9.97
N LYS A 135 -11.10 -1.37 9.03
CA LYS A 135 -11.68 -2.53 8.35
C LYS A 135 -10.70 -3.16 7.37
N PHE A 136 -9.86 -2.34 6.73
CA PHE A 136 -8.78 -2.84 5.88
C PHE A 136 -7.78 -3.70 6.68
N PHE A 137 -7.28 -3.21 7.83
CA PHE A 137 -6.37 -3.96 8.68
C PHE A 137 -7.01 -5.20 9.32
N GLN A 138 -8.28 -5.10 9.71
CA GLN A 138 -9.03 -6.26 10.18
C GLN A 138 -9.09 -7.35 9.10
N ASN A 139 -9.40 -7.00 7.87
CA ASN A 139 -9.48 -7.93 6.75
C ASN A 139 -8.11 -8.58 6.45
N GLN A 140 -7.01 -7.82 6.52
CA GLN A 140 -5.67 -8.39 6.38
C GLN A 140 -5.41 -9.47 7.43
N LEU A 141 -5.68 -9.19 8.70
CA LEU A 141 -5.51 -10.14 9.80
C LEU A 141 -6.38 -11.38 9.60
N GLU A 142 -7.67 -11.21 9.30
CA GLU A 142 -8.59 -12.31 9.04
C GLU A 142 -8.13 -13.17 7.86
N THR A 143 -7.61 -12.55 6.81
CA THR A 143 -7.08 -13.25 5.63
C THR A 143 -5.87 -14.12 5.98
N VAL A 144 -4.93 -13.59 6.77
CA VAL A 144 -3.76 -14.34 7.24
C VAL A 144 -4.19 -15.52 8.11
N LEU A 145 -5.06 -15.29 9.09
CA LEU A 145 -5.56 -16.35 9.99
C LEU A 145 -6.31 -17.43 9.20
N LEU A 146 -7.09 -17.06 8.20
CA LEU A 146 -7.81 -17.99 7.35
C LEU A 146 -6.85 -18.81 6.49
N ALA A 147 -5.85 -18.16 5.85
CA ALA A 147 -4.82 -18.84 5.06
C ALA A 147 -4.04 -19.86 5.90
N THR A 148 -3.63 -19.48 7.11
CA THR A 148 -2.92 -20.36 8.05
C THR A 148 -3.77 -21.56 8.44
N LYS A 149 -5.08 -21.35 8.67
CA LYS A 149 -5.98 -22.42 9.11
C LYS A 149 -6.30 -23.44 8.02
N GLN A 150 -6.61 -22.97 6.81
CA GLN A 150 -7.10 -23.84 5.73
C GLN A 150 -6.07 -24.08 4.60
N GLN A 151 -4.93 -23.37 4.65
CA GLN A 151 -3.81 -23.48 3.70
C GLN A 151 -4.17 -23.12 2.24
N TYR A 152 -5.25 -22.42 2.04
CA TYR A 152 -5.63 -21.84 0.76
C TYR A 152 -6.48 -20.59 0.97
N LEU A 153 -6.56 -19.75 -0.06
CA LEU A 153 -7.52 -18.64 -0.14
C LEU A 153 -8.20 -18.65 -1.49
N ASP A 154 -9.47 -18.29 -1.50
CA ASP A 154 -10.19 -18.02 -2.74
C ASP A 154 -10.12 -16.51 -3.04
N THR A 155 -9.65 -16.15 -4.23
CA THR A 155 -9.56 -14.73 -4.63
C THR A 155 -10.94 -14.07 -4.57
N PRO A 156 -11.04 -12.81 -4.09
CA PRO A 156 -12.33 -12.19 -3.76
C PRO A 156 -13.31 -12.12 -4.95
N ILE A 157 -12.82 -11.81 -6.14
CA ILE A 157 -13.65 -11.57 -7.32
C ILE A 157 -13.79 -12.85 -8.16
N SER A 158 -12.66 -13.41 -8.62
CA SER A 158 -12.66 -14.55 -9.56
C SER A 158 -12.90 -15.90 -8.88
N LYS A 159 -12.90 -15.94 -7.54
CA LYS A 159 -13.04 -17.17 -6.74
C LYS A 159 -12.01 -18.24 -7.09
N ARG A 160 -10.89 -17.83 -7.68
CA ARG A 160 -9.78 -18.74 -7.97
C ARG A 160 -9.10 -19.13 -6.66
N ARG A 161 -8.90 -20.44 -6.45
CA ARG A 161 -8.20 -20.96 -5.28
C ARG A 161 -6.70 -20.83 -5.42
N VAL A 162 -6.04 -20.26 -4.39
CA VAL A 162 -4.59 -20.15 -4.25
C VAL A 162 -4.18 -20.92 -3.01
N TYR A 163 -3.22 -21.83 -3.14
CA TYR A 163 -2.74 -22.70 -2.05
C TYR A 163 -1.42 -22.17 -1.48
N TYR A 164 -1.26 -22.29 -0.16
CA TYR A 164 -0.10 -21.82 0.62
C TYR A 164 0.53 -23.00 1.37
N TRP A 165 1.01 -24.04 0.63
CA TRP A 165 1.48 -25.28 1.20
C TRP A 165 2.75 -25.17 2.06
N GLU A 166 3.68 -24.32 1.66
CA GLU A 166 5.01 -24.20 2.24
C GLU A 166 5.09 -23.03 3.22
N ASP A 167 4.53 -21.90 2.87
CA ASP A 167 4.59 -20.68 3.67
C ASP A 167 3.80 -20.76 4.99
N ALA A 168 2.73 -21.56 5.02
CA ALA A 168 1.90 -21.73 6.21
C ALA A 168 2.49 -22.71 7.25
N ARG A 169 3.53 -23.46 6.93
CA ARG A 169 4.18 -24.46 7.82
C ARG A 169 5.56 -24.06 8.34
N GLY A 170 6.00 -22.81 8.11
CA GLY A 170 7.32 -22.35 8.59
C GLY A 170 8.51 -22.92 7.82
N GLY A 171 8.34 -23.29 6.54
CA GLY A 171 9.41 -23.66 5.65
C GLY A 171 10.05 -22.43 5.01
N HIS A 172 11.32 -22.18 5.32
CA HIS A 172 12.24 -21.20 4.75
C HIS A 172 11.64 -19.81 4.38
N ASP A 173 11.91 -18.84 5.21
CA ASP A 173 11.80 -17.37 5.06
C ASP A 173 10.42 -16.69 5.07
N GLY A 174 9.31 -17.35 4.74
CA GLY A 174 7.97 -16.69 4.72
C GLY A 174 7.11 -16.93 5.98
N GLY A 175 7.19 -18.13 6.56
CA GLY A 175 6.30 -18.52 7.66
C GLY A 175 6.60 -17.85 9.02
N GLU A 176 7.87 -17.52 9.29
CA GLU A 176 8.24 -16.76 10.49
C GLU A 176 7.75 -15.33 10.42
N VAL A 177 7.74 -14.72 9.23
CA VAL A 177 7.26 -13.36 9.01
C VAL A 177 5.76 -13.27 9.27
N ILE A 178 4.97 -14.22 8.75
CA ILE A 178 3.51 -14.24 8.93
C ILE A 178 3.12 -14.48 10.39
N SER A 179 3.80 -15.39 11.09
CA SER A 179 3.52 -15.68 12.51
C SER A 179 3.94 -14.53 13.42
N SER A 180 5.10 -13.94 13.19
CA SER A 180 5.59 -12.80 13.98
C SER A 180 4.77 -11.52 13.72
N GLU A 181 4.28 -11.32 12.52
CA GLU A 181 3.38 -10.20 12.19
C GLU A 181 1.99 -10.40 12.78
N ALA A 182 1.43 -11.60 12.74
CA ALA A 182 0.16 -11.93 13.38
C ALA A 182 0.24 -11.78 14.91
N GLU A 183 1.33 -12.23 15.54
CA GLU A 183 1.61 -12.03 16.97
C GLU A 183 1.86 -10.56 17.31
N SER A 184 2.61 -9.85 16.48
CA SER A 184 2.85 -8.40 16.65
C SER A 184 1.55 -7.60 16.55
N ILE A 185 0.66 -7.95 15.62
CA ILE A 185 -0.66 -7.32 15.47
C ILE A 185 -1.58 -7.69 16.64
N GLN A 186 -1.49 -8.91 17.17
CA GLN A 186 -2.27 -9.36 18.33
C GLN A 186 -1.80 -8.70 19.65
N ASN A 187 -0.50 -8.49 19.82
CA ASN A 187 0.10 -7.85 20.99
C ASN A 187 -0.05 -6.31 21.01
N MET A 188 -0.52 -5.71 19.92
CA MET A 188 -0.86 -4.27 19.84
C MET A 188 -2.32 -3.97 20.24
N ARG A 189 -3.02 -4.92 20.85
CA ARG A 189 -4.35 -4.73 21.46
C ARG A 189 -4.18 -4.35 22.92
#